data_3085a00af284e33892070114796a493d
#
_entry.id   3085a00af284e33892070114796a493d
#
_cell.length_a   1.000
_cell.length_b   1.000
_cell.length_c   1.000
_cell.angle_alpha   90.00
_cell.angle_beta   90.00
_cell.angle_gamma   90.00
#
_symmetry.space_group_name_H-M   'P 1'
#
loop_
_entity.id
_entity.type
_entity.pdbx_description
1 polymer ?
#
loop_
_entity_poly.entity_id
_entity_poly.type
_entity_poly.pdbx_seq_one_letter_code
_entity_poly.pdbx_strand_id
1 'polypeptide(L)'
;ALLAALNFVGGMWQGIDLIRDITYWLSISGRADELIGGLICSEDVLYFIIVIAVFLGFSIIKLQSGKQRTTWYMTLGKYMGVFLVAIFFGYLSSRPMLKFFHDSTATKIKTLTKSSQDIMIKMTGDLTITTYVNLFDDNCWSGLPVSRNGDIGRFAQYIRFKPDIKMKYVYYY
;
A
#
# COMPACT_ATOMS: atom_id res chain seq x y z
N ALA A 1 14.85 9.61 -1.45
CA ALA A 1 15.34 9.29 -0.09
C ALA A 1 14.18 9.24 0.92
N LEU A 2 13.40 10.32 1.12
CA LEU A 2 12.37 10.39 2.16
C LEU A 2 11.28 9.32 2.00
N LEU A 3 10.71 9.14 0.81
CA LEU A 3 9.69 8.13 0.55
C LEU A 3 10.20 6.69 0.68
N ALA A 4 11.49 6.45 0.44
CA ALA A 4 12.10 5.16 0.69
C ALA A 4 12.33 4.92 2.21
N ALA A 5 12.64 5.96 2.97
CA ALA A 5 12.79 5.87 4.42
C ALA A 5 11.46 5.55 5.14
N LEU A 6 10.31 5.87 4.54
CA LEU A 6 9.00 5.56 5.11
C LEU A 6 8.77 4.05 5.29
N ASN A 7 9.36 3.22 4.44
CA ASN A 7 9.29 1.77 4.60
C ASN A 7 9.98 1.32 5.90
N PHE A 8 11.12 1.92 6.24
CA PHE A 8 11.83 1.66 7.49
C PHE A 8 11.00 2.11 8.71
N VAL A 9 10.41 3.30 8.65
CA VAL A 9 9.53 3.82 9.72
C VAL A 9 8.30 2.93 9.91
N GLY A 10 7.67 2.51 8.81
CA GLY A 10 6.55 1.56 8.84
C GLY A 10 6.94 0.22 9.47
N GLY A 11 8.18 -0.25 9.22
CA GLY A 11 8.73 -1.45 9.82
C GLY A 11 8.87 -1.37 11.33
N MET A 12 9.20 -0.20 11.88
CA MET A 12 9.36 -0.01 13.33
C MET A 12 8.03 0.02 14.11
N TRP A 13 6.95 0.52 13.50
CA TRP A 13 5.66 0.73 14.17
C TRP A 13 4.50 -0.06 13.55
N GLN A 14 4.76 -1.27 13.10
CA GLN A 14 3.74 -2.16 12.49
C GLN A 14 2.61 -2.56 13.46
N GLY A 15 2.82 -2.39 14.77
CA GLY A 15 1.81 -2.62 15.79
C GLY A 15 0.67 -1.60 15.80
N ILE A 16 0.88 -0.42 15.20
CA ILE A 16 -0.11 0.65 15.12
C ILE A 16 -0.66 0.67 13.70
N ASP A 17 -1.89 0.17 13.53
CA ASP A 17 -2.49 -0.05 12.21
C ASP A 17 -2.49 1.21 11.35
N LEU A 18 -2.82 2.37 11.91
CA LEU A 18 -2.86 3.63 11.18
C LEU A 18 -1.46 4.03 10.65
N ILE A 19 -0.41 3.92 11.48
CA ILE A 19 0.95 4.28 11.06
C ILE A 19 1.45 3.31 10.01
N ARG A 20 1.22 2.00 10.22
CA ARG A 20 1.56 0.95 9.24
C ARG A 20 0.90 1.23 7.89
N ASP A 21 -0.40 1.49 7.87
CA ASP A 21 -1.16 1.65 6.63
C ASP A 21 -0.76 2.91 5.88
N ILE A 22 -0.55 4.04 6.59
CA ILE A 22 -0.08 5.29 5.97
C ILE A 22 1.34 5.13 5.41
N THR A 23 2.26 4.55 6.19
CA THR A 23 3.66 4.39 5.77
C THR A 23 3.80 3.41 4.63
N TYR A 24 3.04 2.31 4.63
CA TYR A 24 2.97 1.37 3.52
C TYR A 24 2.40 2.02 2.26
N TRP A 25 1.30 2.78 2.40
CA TRP A 25 0.66 3.46 1.28
C TRP A 25 1.55 4.51 0.62
N LEU A 26 2.36 5.22 1.41
CA LEU A 26 3.31 6.22 0.91
C LEU A 26 4.66 5.63 0.46
N SER A 27 4.96 4.37 0.83
CA SER A 27 6.24 3.75 0.52
C SER A 27 6.39 3.39 -0.96
N ILE A 28 7.44 3.89 -1.58
CA ILE A 28 7.81 3.50 -2.95
C ILE A 28 8.26 2.04 -3.00
N SER A 29 9.04 1.58 -2.01
CA SER A 29 9.65 0.24 -2.02
C SER A 29 8.58 -0.85 -2.04
N GLY A 30 7.59 -0.79 -1.13
CA GLY A 30 6.56 -1.82 -1.04
C GLY A 30 5.76 -1.98 -2.34
N ARG A 31 5.49 -0.87 -3.04
CA ARG A 31 4.76 -0.89 -4.31
C ARG A 31 5.63 -1.27 -5.50
N ALA A 32 6.91 -0.86 -5.48
CA ALA A 32 7.87 -1.24 -6.52
C ALA A 32 8.16 -2.75 -6.50
N ASP A 33 8.21 -3.37 -5.33
CA ASP A 33 8.51 -4.80 -5.18
C ASP A 33 7.46 -5.69 -5.87
N GLU A 34 6.18 -5.31 -5.86
CA GLU A 34 5.13 -6.03 -6.59
C GLU A 34 5.31 -5.90 -8.11
N LEU A 35 5.58 -4.68 -8.59
CA LEU A 35 5.84 -4.42 -10.02
C LEU A 35 7.09 -5.14 -10.52
N ILE A 36 8.19 -5.09 -9.77
CA ILE A 36 9.44 -5.79 -10.10
C ILE A 36 9.21 -7.31 -10.07
N GLY A 37 8.37 -7.79 -9.14
CA GLY A 37 7.97 -9.18 -9.05
C GLY A 37 7.04 -9.65 -10.16
N GLY A 38 6.70 -8.79 -11.14
CA GLY A 38 5.87 -9.11 -12.30
C GLY A 38 4.37 -9.05 -12.06
N LEU A 39 3.93 -8.50 -10.93
CA LEU A 39 2.53 -8.22 -10.66
C LEU A 39 2.23 -6.75 -10.90
N ILE A 40 1.44 -6.46 -11.92
CA ILE A 40 1.04 -5.10 -12.28
C ILE A 40 -0.34 -4.84 -11.68
N CYS A 41 -0.38 -4.00 -10.62
CA CYS A 41 -1.63 -3.53 -10.03
C CYS A 41 -1.92 -2.10 -10.49
N SER A 42 -3.17 -1.81 -10.84
CA SER A 42 -3.59 -0.46 -11.27
C SER A 42 -3.31 0.59 -10.19
N GLU A 43 -3.48 0.24 -8.92
CA GLU A 43 -3.22 1.15 -7.80
C GLU A 43 -1.73 1.53 -7.69
N ASP A 44 -0.81 0.62 -8.02
CA ASP A 44 0.63 0.90 -7.96
C ASP A 44 1.07 1.77 -9.14
N VAL A 45 0.56 1.49 -10.32
CA VAL A 45 0.82 2.32 -11.51
C VAL A 45 0.29 3.73 -11.30
N LEU A 46 -0.95 3.88 -10.81
CA LEU A 46 -1.54 5.19 -10.52
C LEU A 46 -0.77 5.92 -9.42
N TYR A 47 -0.30 5.21 -8.39
CA TYR A 47 0.54 5.79 -7.36
C TYR A 47 1.80 6.44 -7.95
N PHE A 48 2.54 5.73 -8.80
CA PHE A 48 3.74 6.29 -9.44
C PHE A 48 3.41 7.49 -10.32
N ILE A 49 2.31 7.45 -11.07
CA ILE A 49 1.85 8.59 -11.87
C ILE A 49 1.54 9.79 -10.97
N ILE A 50 0.83 9.59 -9.87
CA ILE A 50 0.50 10.65 -8.90
C ILE A 50 1.79 11.24 -8.30
N VAL A 51 2.72 10.41 -7.87
CA VAL A 51 4.01 10.87 -7.30
C VAL A 51 4.78 11.72 -8.31
N ILE A 52 4.89 11.26 -9.55
CA ILE A 52 5.55 12.00 -10.63
C ILE A 52 4.83 13.34 -10.86
N ALA A 53 3.50 13.35 -10.95
CA ALA A 53 2.71 14.57 -11.17
C ALA A 53 2.88 15.58 -10.01
N VAL A 54 2.94 15.11 -8.77
CA VAL A 54 3.20 15.97 -7.59
C VAL A 54 4.57 16.62 -7.66
N PHE A 55 5.63 15.84 -7.94
CA PHE A 55 6.98 16.39 -8.05
C PHE A 55 7.12 17.39 -9.22
N LEU A 56 6.51 17.09 -10.36
CA LEU A 56 6.44 18.01 -11.50
C LEU A 56 5.65 19.27 -11.14
N GLY A 57 4.51 19.14 -10.50
CA GLY A 57 3.70 20.27 -10.04
C GLY A 57 4.47 21.17 -9.06
N PHE A 58 5.17 20.59 -8.10
CA PHE A 58 6.02 21.33 -7.16
C PHE A 58 7.18 22.04 -7.88
N SER A 59 7.79 21.38 -8.87
CA SER A 59 8.86 21.98 -9.68
C SER A 59 8.36 23.16 -10.49
N ILE A 60 7.18 23.07 -11.10
CA ILE A 60 6.53 24.16 -11.86
C ILE A 60 6.21 25.33 -10.93
N ILE A 61 5.60 25.08 -9.76
CA ILE A 61 5.29 26.12 -8.78
C ILE A 61 6.56 26.82 -8.33
N LYS A 62 7.64 26.07 -8.06
CA LYS A 62 8.94 26.61 -7.67
C LYS A 62 9.51 27.54 -8.73
N LEU A 63 9.48 27.13 -9.98
CA LEU A 63 9.96 27.93 -11.12
C LEU A 63 9.12 29.21 -11.33
N GLN A 64 7.81 29.11 -11.22
CA GLN A 64 6.89 30.26 -11.32
C GLN A 64 7.10 31.25 -10.18
N SER A 65 7.26 30.75 -8.96
CA SER A 65 7.51 31.58 -7.77
C SER A 65 8.83 32.39 -7.87
N GLY A 66 9.82 31.83 -8.56
CA GLY A 66 11.10 32.57 -8.82
C GLY A 66 10.98 33.69 -9.86
N LYS A 67 10.00 33.63 -10.75
CA LYS A 67 9.79 34.62 -11.82
C LYS A 67 8.82 35.74 -11.47
N GLN A 68 7.86 35.46 -10.59
CA GLN A 68 6.80 36.40 -10.20
C GLN A 68 6.94 36.76 -8.72
N ARG A 69 6.75 38.04 -8.37
CA ARG A 69 6.61 38.47 -6.97
C ARG A 69 5.29 37.97 -6.41
N THR A 70 5.25 36.69 -6.07
CA THR A 70 4.06 36.07 -5.48
C THR A 70 4.17 36.08 -3.96
N THR A 71 3.10 36.44 -3.28
CA THR A 71 3.07 36.46 -1.82
C THR A 71 3.19 35.01 -1.29
N TRP A 72 3.91 34.81 -0.19
CA TRP A 72 4.22 33.48 0.33
C TRP A 72 2.99 32.60 0.57
N TYR A 73 1.87 33.17 1.04
CA TYR A 73 0.64 32.43 1.28
C TYR A 73 -0.03 31.93 -0.03
N MET A 74 0.10 32.69 -1.13
CA MET A 74 -0.39 32.24 -2.44
C MET A 74 0.44 31.05 -2.95
N THR A 75 1.74 31.09 -2.74
CA THR A 75 2.64 30.00 -3.09
C THR A 75 2.33 28.76 -2.23
N LEU A 76 2.15 28.94 -0.94
CA LEU A 76 1.74 27.87 -0.03
C LEU A 76 0.39 27.26 -0.45
N GLY A 77 -0.59 28.10 -0.81
CA GLY A 77 -1.90 27.66 -1.31
C GLY A 77 -1.79 26.77 -2.55
N LYS A 78 -0.89 27.11 -3.50
CA LYS A 78 -0.64 26.28 -4.68
C LYS A 78 -0.05 24.90 -4.32
N TYR A 79 0.92 24.84 -3.40
CA TYR A 79 1.48 23.56 -2.93
C TYR A 79 0.42 22.71 -2.22
N MET A 80 -0.38 23.33 -1.35
CA MET A 80 -1.49 22.64 -0.66
C MET A 80 -2.53 22.14 -1.66
N GLY A 81 -2.85 22.92 -2.70
CA GLY A 81 -3.77 22.49 -3.76
C GLY A 81 -3.27 21.24 -4.49
N VAL A 82 -2.01 21.20 -4.90
CA VAL A 82 -1.42 20.00 -5.54
C VAL A 82 -1.45 18.81 -4.59
N PHE A 83 -1.16 19.00 -3.31
CA PHE A 83 -1.17 17.94 -2.31
C PHE A 83 -2.59 17.39 -2.07
N LEU A 84 -3.59 18.25 -1.96
CA LEU A 84 -4.99 17.82 -1.80
C LEU A 84 -5.50 17.05 -3.02
N VAL A 85 -5.16 17.50 -4.22
CA VAL A 85 -5.48 16.79 -5.47
C VAL A 85 -4.83 15.41 -5.48
N ALA A 86 -3.57 15.30 -5.05
CA ALA A 86 -2.88 14.01 -4.96
C ALA A 86 -3.54 13.05 -3.96
N ILE A 87 -3.95 13.55 -2.78
CA ILE A 87 -4.69 12.75 -1.78
C ILE A 87 -6.03 12.29 -2.36
N PHE A 88 -6.75 13.16 -3.05
CA PHE A 88 -8.04 12.82 -3.66
C PHE A 88 -7.89 11.70 -4.70
N PHE A 89 -6.93 11.79 -5.62
CA PHE A 89 -6.69 10.74 -6.61
C PHE A 89 -6.14 9.46 -5.97
N GLY A 90 -5.31 9.57 -4.95
CA GLY A 90 -4.83 8.42 -4.18
C GLY A 90 -5.97 7.68 -3.48
N TYR A 91 -6.87 8.41 -2.85
CA TYR A 91 -8.07 7.84 -2.24
C TYR A 91 -8.98 7.17 -3.27
N LEU A 92 -9.19 7.80 -4.42
CA LEU A 92 -10.00 7.24 -5.51
C LEU A 92 -9.38 5.94 -6.05
N SER A 93 -8.06 5.92 -6.25
CA SER A 93 -7.30 4.74 -6.71
C SER A 93 -7.40 3.55 -5.75
N SER A 94 -7.55 3.80 -4.46
CA SER A 94 -7.66 2.75 -3.44
C SER A 94 -9.03 2.07 -3.40
N ARG A 95 -10.01 2.54 -4.18
CA ARG A 95 -11.35 1.94 -4.17
C ARG A 95 -11.37 0.57 -4.86
N PRO A 96 -12.00 -0.45 -4.24
CA PRO A 96 -12.02 -1.83 -4.76
C PRO A 96 -12.52 -1.94 -6.20
N MET A 97 -13.46 -1.09 -6.61
CA MET A 97 -14.03 -1.10 -7.96
C MET A 97 -13.02 -0.71 -9.07
N LEU A 98 -11.94 -0.01 -8.72
CA LEU A 98 -10.91 0.46 -9.66
C LEU A 98 -9.63 -0.37 -9.59
N LYS A 99 -9.63 -1.44 -8.79
CA LYS A 99 -8.47 -2.32 -8.63
C LYS A 99 -8.47 -3.39 -9.71
N PHE A 100 -7.56 -3.22 -10.67
CA PHE A 100 -7.23 -4.23 -11.67
C PHE A 100 -5.81 -4.74 -11.41
N PHE A 101 -5.60 -6.00 -11.66
CA PHE A 101 -4.26 -6.60 -11.57
C PHE A 101 -3.99 -7.51 -12.76
N HIS A 102 -2.74 -7.54 -13.16
CA HIS A 102 -2.26 -8.43 -14.21
C HIS A 102 -0.97 -9.10 -13.76
N ASP A 103 -0.98 -10.42 -13.73
CA ASP A 103 0.21 -11.21 -13.43
C ASP A 103 0.98 -11.50 -14.73
N SER A 104 2.14 -10.84 -14.88
CA SER A 104 3.04 -10.97 -16.03
C SER A 104 4.03 -12.14 -15.87
N THR A 105 4.03 -12.83 -14.72
CA THR A 105 4.96 -13.96 -14.53
C THR A 105 4.62 -15.12 -15.45
N ALA A 106 5.63 -15.83 -15.93
CA ALA A 106 5.44 -16.97 -16.85
C ALA A 106 4.55 -18.07 -16.27
N THR A 107 4.67 -18.31 -14.96
CA THR A 107 3.94 -19.38 -14.24
C THR A 107 2.72 -18.88 -13.47
N LYS A 108 2.39 -17.59 -13.55
CA LYS A 108 1.28 -16.97 -12.83
C LYS A 108 1.31 -17.20 -11.30
N ILE A 109 2.52 -17.24 -10.72
CA ILE A 109 2.74 -17.55 -9.30
C ILE A 109 2.25 -16.47 -8.34
N LYS A 110 2.05 -15.25 -8.84
CA LYS A 110 1.58 -14.11 -8.04
C LYS A 110 0.06 -14.02 -7.96
N THR A 111 -0.64 -14.93 -8.63
CA THR A 111 -2.11 -14.94 -8.70
C THR A 111 -2.64 -16.34 -8.37
N LEU A 112 -3.83 -16.41 -7.79
CA LEU A 112 -4.51 -17.69 -7.55
C LEU A 112 -4.88 -18.38 -8.86
N THR A 113 -4.95 -19.71 -8.84
CA THR A 113 -5.51 -20.48 -9.95
C THR A 113 -6.98 -20.12 -10.20
N LYS A 114 -7.47 -20.26 -11.42
CA LYS A 114 -8.87 -19.95 -11.76
C LYS A 114 -9.87 -20.63 -10.82
N SER A 115 -9.67 -21.88 -10.50
CA SER A 115 -10.53 -22.63 -9.56
C SER A 115 -10.53 -21.99 -8.17
N SER A 116 -9.37 -21.57 -7.67
CA SER A 116 -9.27 -20.88 -6.38
C SER A 116 -9.91 -19.49 -6.40
N GLN A 117 -9.78 -18.75 -7.50
CA GLN A 117 -10.44 -17.46 -7.71
C GLN A 117 -11.96 -17.63 -7.64
N ASP A 118 -12.53 -18.61 -8.36
CA ASP A 118 -13.96 -18.89 -8.38
C ASP A 118 -14.50 -19.24 -6.99
N ILE A 119 -13.73 -19.99 -6.20
CA ILE A 119 -14.09 -20.32 -4.82
C ILE A 119 -14.09 -19.06 -3.97
N MET A 120 -13.03 -18.23 -4.04
CA MET A 120 -12.93 -17.01 -3.24
C MET A 120 -14.05 -16.00 -3.55
N ILE A 121 -14.42 -15.85 -4.83
CA ILE A 121 -15.51 -14.96 -5.26
C ILE A 121 -16.88 -15.47 -4.77
N LYS A 122 -17.09 -16.79 -4.79
CA LYS A 122 -18.34 -17.42 -4.34
C LYS A 122 -18.47 -17.53 -2.83
N MET A 123 -17.37 -17.32 -2.09
CA MET A 123 -17.37 -17.42 -0.65
C MET A 123 -18.19 -16.27 -0.04
N THR A 124 -19.34 -16.58 0.51
CA THR A 124 -20.22 -15.64 1.22
C THR A 124 -19.84 -15.57 2.71
N GLY A 125 -19.96 -14.39 3.30
CA GLY A 125 -19.64 -14.14 4.70
C GLY A 125 -18.21 -13.60 4.93
N ASP A 126 -17.95 -13.19 6.17
CA ASP A 126 -16.66 -12.66 6.61
C ASP A 126 -15.65 -13.79 6.77
N LEU A 127 -14.44 -13.60 6.27
CA LEU A 127 -13.31 -14.50 6.50
C LEU A 127 -12.32 -13.83 7.47
N THR A 128 -12.04 -14.53 8.58
CA THR A 128 -11.05 -14.06 9.55
C THR A 128 -9.90 -15.05 9.63
N ILE A 129 -8.69 -14.60 9.36
CA ILE A 129 -7.46 -15.37 9.56
C ILE A 129 -6.94 -15.03 10.95
N THR A 130 -6.93 -16.01 11.86
CA THR A 130 -6.44 -15.82 13.21
C THR A 130 -5.10 -16.49 13.37
N THR A 131 -4.06 -15.71 13.67
CA THR A 131 -2.73 -16.19 13.99
C THR A 131 -2.60 -16.30 15.51
N TYR A 132 -2.34 -17.51 16.00
CA TYR A 132 -2.05 -17.75 17.42
C TYR A 132 -0.55 -17.74 17.64
N VAL A 133 -0.10 -16.89 18.53
CA VAL A 133 1.33 -16.67 18.80
C VAL A 133 1.62 -17.08 20.23
N ASN A 134 2.42 -18.13 20.40
CA ASN A 134 2.99 -18.49 21.70
C ASN A 134 4.23 -17.64 21.95
N LEU A 135 4.19 -16.78 22.99
CA LEU A 135 5.30 -15.88 23.31
C LEU A 135 6.53 -16.61 23.89
N PHE A 136 6.39 -17.85 24.35
CA PHE A 136 7.50 -18.67 24.82
C PHE A 136 8.15 -19.54 23.72
N ASP A 137 7.61 -19.50 22.50
CA ASP A 137 8.19 -20.23 21.38
C ASP A 137 9.37 -19.45 20.78
N ASP A 138 10.46 -20.15 20.45
CA ASP A 138 11.64 -19.56 19.81
C ASP A 138 11.32 -18.89 18.47
N ASN A 139 10.24 -19.32 17.80
CA ASN A 139 9.74 -18.78 16.53
C ASN A 139 8.64 -17.73 16.69
N CYS A 140 8.41 -17.18 17.88
CA CYS A 140 7.36 -16.17 18.13
C CYS A 140 7.50 -14.90 17.23
N TRP A 141 8.69 -14.65 16.69
CA TRP A 141 8.99 -13.52 15.79
C TRP A 141 8.03 -13.40 14.61
N SER A 142 7.64 -14.54 14.03
CA SER A 142 6.74 -14.57 12.87
C SER A 142 5.34 -14.04 13.15
N GLY A 143 4.93 -14.03 14.41
CA GLY A 143 3.62 -13.52 14.83
C GLY A 143 3.67 -12.16 15.52
N LEU A 144 4.85 -11.58 15.74
CA LEU A 144 4.97 -10.27 16.36
C LEU A 144 4.50 -9.14 15.42
N PRO A 145 4.16 -7.96 15.96
CA PRO A 145 3.73 -6.82 15.16
C PRO A 145 4.69 -6.43 14.03
N VAL A 146 5.99 -6.65 14.21
CA VAL A 146 7.03 -6.37 13.22
C VAL A 146 6.90 -7.22 11.94
N SER A 147 6.25 -8.38 12.01
CA SER A 147 6.08 -9.31 10.88
C SER A 147 4.76 -9.14 10.12
N ARG A 148 3.86 -8.26 10.58
CA ARG A 148 2.50 -8.10 10.00
C ARG A 148 2.48 -7.74 8.53
N ASN A 149 3.39 -6.89 8.06
CA ASN A 149 3.48 -6.57 6.63
C ASN A 149 3.84 -7.80 5.80
N GLY A 150 4.71 -8.68 6.32
CA GLY A 150 5.02 -9.94 5.68
C GLY A 150 3.81 -10.88 5.59
N ASP A 151 2.99 -10.94 6.63
CA ASP A 151 1.77 -11.74 6.64
C ASP A 151 0.73 -11.19 5.67
N ILE A 152 0.51 -9.88 5.64
CA ILE A 152 -0.38 -9.23 4.67
C ILE A 152 0.09 -9.54 3.24
N GLY A 153 1.40 -9.45 2.97
CA GLY A 153 1.98 -9.79 1.68
C GLY A 153 1.76 -11.28 1.31
N ARG A 154 1.88 -12.19 2.28
CA ARG A 154 1.64 -13.63 2.09
C ARG A 154 0.20 -13.94 1.69
N PHE A 155 -0.77 -13.24 2.27
CA PHE A 155 -2.19 -13.41 1.98
C PHE A 155 -2.73 -12.43 0.92
N ALA A 156 -1.89 -11.56 0.36
CA ALA A 156 -2.30 -10.53 -0.61
C ALA A 156 -3.05 -11.11 -1.82
N GLN A 157 -2.62 -12.27 -2.33
CA GLN A 157 -3.28 -12.93 -3.45
C GLN A 157 -4.73 -13.36 -3.14
N TYR A 158 -5.07 -13.66 -1.89
CA TYR A 158 -6.44 -13.96 -1.44
C TYR A 158 -7.24 -12.69 -1.19
N ILE A 159 -6.62 -11.70 -0.55
CA ILE A 159 -7.24 -10.40 -0.22
C ILE A 159 -7.68 -9.67 -1.49
N ARG A 160 -6.97 -9.84 -2.62
CA ARG A 160 -7.37 -9.25 -3.92
C ARG A 160 -8.74 -9.73 -4.40
N PHE A 161 -9.11 -10.98 -4.14
CA PHE A 161 -10.41 -11.54 -4.54
C PHE A 161 -11.48 -11.40 -3.47
N LYS A 162 -11.06 -11.27 -2.20
CA LYS A 162 -11.95 -11.09 -1.07
C LYS A 162 -11.38 -10.03 -0.12
N PRO A 163 -11.64 -8.74 -0.38
CA PRO A 163 -11.08 -7.63 0.42
C PRO A 163 -11.60 -7.58 1.86
N ASP A 164 -12.68 -8.33 2.19
CA ASP A 164 -13.27 -8.40 3.53
C ASP A 164 -12.50 -9.32 4.49
N ILE A 165 -11.38 -9.91 4.06
CA ILE A 165 -10.54 -10.74 4.92
C ILE A 165 -9.96 -9.89 6.05
N LYS A 166 -10.24 -10.31 7.28
CA LYS A 166 -9.70 -9.70 8.51
C LYS A 166 -8.58 -10.56 9.06
N MET A 167 -7.48 -9.92 9.46
CA MET A 167 -6.37 -10.60 10.14
C MET A 167 -6.43 -10.28 11.64
N LYS A 168 -6.40 -11.32 12.47
CA LYS A 168 -6.43 -11.23 13.93
C LYS A 168 -5.23 -11.95 14.52
N TYR A 169 -4.63 -11.36 15.54
CA TYR A 169 -3.50 -11.95 16.26
C TYR A 169 -3.91 -12.18 17.71
N VAL A 170 -3.66 -13.38 18.20
CA VAL A 170 -3.94 -13.79 19.58
C VAL A 170 -2.62 -14.24 20.20
N TYR A 171 -2.19 -13.52 21.22
CA TYR A 171 -0.98 -13.82 21.95
C TYR A 171 -1.32 -14.61 23.21
N TYR A 172 -0.56 -15.66 23.47
CA TYR A 172 -0.71 -16.48 24.68
C TYR A 172 0.67 -16.95 25.18
N TYR A 173 0.74 -17.34 26.42
CA TYR A 173 1.92 -17.79 27.14
C TYR A 173 1.55 -18.97 28.07
#